data_5548d407848b0d05baad904b05576f98
#
_entry.id   5548d407848b0d05baad904b05576f98
#
_cell.length_a   1.000
_cell.length_b   1.000
_cell.length_c   1.000
_cell.angle_alpha   90.00
_cell.angle_beta   90.00
_cell.angle_gamma   90.00
#
_symmetry.space_group_name_H-M   'P 1'
#
loop_
_entity.id
_entity.type
_entity.pdbx_description
1 polymer ?
#
loop_
_entity_poly.entity_id
_entity_poly.type
_entity_poly.pdbx_seq_one_letter_code
_entity_poly.pdbx_strand_id
1 'polypeptide(L)'
;IPTFQLSAKICRALGGNPPENFFYELFLDQNGEKISKSKGNGLTIEQWLKYAPQETLSYFMYQNPRRAKKLFLDVIPKSTDEFISLVNKFDSLTYKEKIDSPIWHIFNGKPSMQNISVSYNILLNLVSASTENDPSIILDFVKKYVGNIEEQNLVFLESLIRCVKNFDNDVSQ
;
A
#
# COMPACT_ATOMS: atom_id res chain seq x y z
N ILE A 1 -20.30 15.04 -23.00
CA ILE A 1 -19.92 15.90 -21.84
C ILE A 1 -19.91 14.99 -20.64
N PRO A 2 -18.83 14.93 -19.84
CA PRO A 2 -18.80 14.14 -18.63
C PRO A 2 -19.96 14.52 -17.68
N THR A 3 -20.57 13.53 -17.06
CA THR A 3 -21.79 13.70 -16.24
C THR A 3 -21.64 14.76 -15.15
N PHE A 4 -20.44 14.86 -14.55
CA PHE A 4 -20.19 15.86 -13.49
C PHE A 4 -20.22 17.31 -14.01
N GLN A 5 -19.77 17.58 -15.25
CA GLN A 5 -19.84 18.93 -15.84
C GLN A 5 -21.28 19.36 -16.04
N LEU A 6 -22.16 18.42 -16.42
CA LEU A 6 -23.57 18.68 -16.55
C LEU A 6 -24.20 18.92 -15.17
N SER A 7 -23.89 18.09 -14.18
CA SER A 7 -24.36 18.28 -12.80
C SER A 7 -23.90 19.62 -12.20
N ALA A 8 -22.66 20.04 -12.46
CA ALA A 8 -22.15 21.32 -12.02
C ALA A 8 -22.88 22.51 -12.67
N LYS A 9 -23.23 22.41 -13.97
CA LYS A 9 -24.03 23.43 -14.66
C LYS A 9 -25.43 23.52 -14.08
N ILE A 10 -26.09 22.40 -13.83
CA ILE A 10 -27.43 22.35 -13.20
C ILE A 10 -27.37 22.97 -11.80
N CYS A 11 -26.38 22.58 -10.98
CA CYS A 11 -26.20 23.13 -9.64
C CYS A 11 -26.08 24.67 -9.66
N ARG A 12 -25.28 25.22 -10.56
CA ARG A 12 -25.14 26.68 -10.71
C ARG A 12 -26.42 27.35 -11.21
N ALA A 13 -27.14 26.73 -12.15
CA ALA A 13 -28.44 27.25 -12.63
C ALA A 13 -29.49 27.33 -11.54
N LEU A 14 -29.40 26.44 -10.53
CA LEU A 14 -30.23 26.42 -9.34
C LEU A 14 -29.74 27.35 -8.22
N GLY A 15 -28.67 28.14 -8.47
CA GLY A 15 -28.15 29.08 -7.48
C GLY A 15 -27.17 28.43 -6.45
N GLY A 16 -26.78 27.15 -6.63
CA GLY A 16 -25.89 26.45 -5.74
C GLY A 16 -24.43 26.50 -6.19
N ASN A 17 -23.52 26.19 -5.26
CA ASN A 17 -22.12 25.95 -5.55
C ASN A 17 -21.89 24.45 -5.78
N PRO A 18 -21.38 24.02 -6.97
CA PRO A 18 -21.12 22.62 -7.20
C PRO A 18 -19.94 22.15 -6.35
N PRO A 19 -19.96 20.87 -5.91
CA PRO A 19 -18.83 20.29 -5.18
C PRO A 19 -17.60 20.18 -6.05
N GLU A 20 -16.42 20.18 -5.41
CA GLU A 20 -15.17 19.83 -6.07
C GLU A 20 -15.20 18.37 -6.53
N ASN A 21 -14.58 18.13 -7.68
CA ASN A 21 -14.58 16.79 -8.30
C ASN A 21 -13.16 16.24 -8.40
N PHE A 22 -13.04 14.97 -8.05
CA PHE A 22 -11.83 14.21 -8.22
C PHE A 22 -12.12 12.94 -9.03
N PHE A 23 -11.32 12.69 -10.07
CA PHE A 23 -11.44 11.51 -10.91
C PHE A 23 -10.37 10.51 -10.59
N TYR A 24 -10.77 9.26 -10.51
CA TYR A 24 -9.88 8.11 -10.45
C TYR A 24 -10.28 7.08 -11.50
N GLU A 25 -9.30 6.35 -12.00
CA GLU A 25 -9.49 5.32 -13.00
C GLU A 25 -9.86 3.97 -12.39
N LEU A 26 -10.27 3.06 -13.25
CA LEU A 26 -10.70 1.71 -12.87
C LEU A 26 -9.54 0.87 -12.37
N PHE A 27 -9.86 -0.07 -11.47
CA PHE A 27 -8.99 -1.20 -11.18
C PHE A 27 -9.27 -2.34 -12.17
N LEU A 28 -8.17 -2.95 -12.61
CA LEU A 28 -8.18 -4.07 -13.56
C LEU A 28 -7.65 -5.31 -12.86
N ASP A 29 -8.11 -6.48 -13.28
CA ASP A 29 -7.56 -7.76 -12.83
C ASP A 29 -6.19 -8.04 -13.50
N GLN A 30 -5.61 -9.21 -13.22
CA GLN A 30 -4.33 -9.63 -13.81
C GLN A 30 -4.36 -9.66 -15.34
N ASN A 31 -5.51 -9.93 -15.96
CA ASN A 31 -5.70 -10.03 -17.42
C ASN A 31 -5.95 -8.65 -18.05
N GLY A 32 -6.11 -7.59 -17.25
CA GLY A 32 -6.45 -6.25 -17.70
C GLY A 32 -7.95 -6.04 -17.92
N GLU A 33 -8.80 -6.94 -17.41
CA GLU A 33 -10.25 -6.78 -17.43
C GLU A 33 -10.72 -5.95 -16.21
N LYS A 34 -11.83 -5.23 -16.39
CA LYS A 34 -12.43 -4.46 -15.30
C LYS A 34 -12.84 -5.38 -14.15
N ILE A 35 -12.38 -5.04 -12.94
CA ILE A 35 -12.82 -5.71 -11.72
C ILE A 35 -14.31 -5.42 -11.49
N SER A 36 -15.07 -6.48 -11.21
CA SER A 36 -16.48 -6.35 -10.81
C SER A 36 -16.85 -7.35 -9.72
N LYS A 37 -17.74 -6.93 -8.82
CA LYS A 37 -18.22 -7.78 -7.72
C LYS A 37 -18.92 -9.05 -8.24
N SER A 38 -19.64 -8.96 -9.35
CA SER A 38 -20.36 -10.09 -9.94
C SER A 38 -19.44 -11.14 -10.56
N LYS A 39 -18.26 -10.73 -11.05
CA LYS A 39 -17.24 -11.65 -11.57
C LYS A 39 -16.34 -12.27 -10.48
N GLY A 40 -16.25 -11.62 -9.31
CA GLY A 40 -15.38 -12.06 -8.23
C GLY A 40 -13.89 -12.02 -8.59
N ASN A 41 -13.50 -11.24 -9.61
CA ASN A 41 -12.14 -11.21 -10.17
C ASN A 41 -11.25 -10.13 -9.55
N GLY A 42 -11.65 -9.56 -8.41
CA GLY A 42 -10.91 -8.49 -7.74
C GLY A 42 -10.34 -8.90 -6.40
N LEU A 43 -9.27 -8.25 -6.00
CA LEU A 43 -8.74 -8.30 -4.65
C LEU A 43 -9.58 -7.41 -3.74
N THR A 44 -10.05 -7.92 -2.60
CA THR A 44 -10.79 -7.13 -1.62
C THR A 44 -9.86 -6.38 -0.67
N ILE A 45 -10.40 -5.38 0.04
CA ILE A 45 -9.64 -4.65 1.07
C ILE A 45 -9.20 -5.61 2.18
N GLU A 46 -10.07 -6.52 2.60
CA GLU A 46 -9.79 -7.52 3.63
C GLU A 46 -8.64 -8.44 3.21
N GLN A 47 -8.63 -8.87 1.95
CA GLN A 47 -7.54 -9.67 1.40
C GLN A 47 -6.23 -8.89 1.37
N TRP A 48 -6.25 -7.61 0.96
CA TRP A 48 -5.03 -6.79 1.04
C TRP A 48 -4.50 -6.70 2.46
N LEU A 49 -5.36 -6.34 3.42
CA LEU A 49 -5.00 -6.18 4.83
C LEU A 49 -4.55 -7.48 5.51
N LYS A 50 -4.92 -8.64 4.96
CA LYS A 50 -4.39 -9.93 5.39
C LYS A 50 -2.92 -10.09 5.03
N TYR A 51 -2.47 -9.52 3.90
CA TYR A 51 -1.15 -9.74 3.31
C TYR A 51 -0.22 -8.54 3.35
N ALA A 52 -0.70 -7.34 3.68
CA ALA A 52 0.13 -6.16 3.84
C ALA A 52 -0.51 -5.12 4.79
N PRO A 53 0.30 -4.29 5.48
CA PRO A 53 -0.19 -3.23 6.36
C PRO A 53 -1.04 -2.19 5.63
N GLN A 54 -1.93 -1.52 6.38
CA GLN A 54 -2.89 -0.54 5.86
C GLN A 54 -2.21 0.61 5.10
N GLU A 55 -1.06 1.07 5.56
CA GLU A 55 -0.31 2.16 4.94
C GLU A 55 0.09 1.84 3.50
N THR A 56 0.39 0.57 3.22
CA THR A 56 0.73 0.10 1.87
C THR A 56 -0.47 0.12 0.93
N LEU A 57 -1.67 -0.18 1.44
CA LEU A 57 -2.92 -0.05 0.70
C LEU A 57 -3.21 1.43 0.40
N SER A 58 -3.07 2.30 1.40
CA SER A 58 -3.24 3.74 1.24
C SER A 58 -2.30 4.29 0.17
N TYR A 59 -1.03 3.85 0.19
CA TYR A 59 -0.05 4.19 -0.84
C TYR A 59 -0.49 3.71 -2.24
N PHE A 60 -0.87 2.44 -2.36
CA PHE A 60 -1.33 1.89 -3.63
C PHE A 60 -2.54 2.64 -4.19
N MET A 61 -3.51 2.98 -3.33
CA MET A 61 -4.70 3.73 -3.74
C MET A 61 -4.36 5.16 -4.18
N TYR A 62 -3.46 5.83 -3.46
CA TYR A 62 -3.08 7.22 -3.74
C TYR A 62 -2.14 7.35 -4.95
N GLN A 63 -1.32 6.34 -5.23
CA GLN A 63 -0.38 6.34 -6.34
C GLN A 63 -1.11 6.42 -7.69
N ASN A 64 -0.83 7.47 -8.48
CA ASN A 64 -1.35 7.62 -9.85
C ASN A 64 -2.87 7.35 -10.01
N PRO A 65 -3.75 8.04 -9.27
CA PRO A 65 -5.18 7.73 -9.26
C PRO A 65 -5.87 7.92 -10.62
N ARG A 66 -5.25 8.70 -11.54
CA ARG A 66 -5.74 8.96 -12.90
C ARG A 66 -5.30 7.92 -13.94
N ARG A 67 -4.67 6.82 -13.50
CA ARG A 67 -4.29 5.70 -14.37
C ARG A 67 -4.96 4.43 -13.91
N ALA A 68 -5.48 3.66 -14.85
CA ALA A 68 -5.96 2.32 -14.56
C ALA A 68 -4.82 1.47 -13.98
N LYS A 69 -5.10 0.78 -12.89
CA LYS A 69 -4.13 -0.05 -12.18
C LYS A 69 -4.61 -1.49 -12.08
N LYS A 70 -3.69 -2.41 -12.26
CA LYS A 70 -3.96 -3.82 -11.99
C LYS A 70 -3.95 -4.07 -10.49
N LEU A 71 -4.97 -4.76 -9.97
CA LEU A 71 -5.16 -5.08 -8.56
C LEU A 71 -5.37 -6.59 -8.41
N PHE A 72 -4.30 -7.31 -8.10
CA PHE A 72 -4.26 -8.76 -7.86
C PHE A 72 -3.14 -9.07 -6.87
N LEU A 73 -3.05 -10.30 -6.38
CA LEU A 73 -2.20 -10.66 -5.23
C LEU A 73 -0.72 -10.30 -5.42
N ASP A 74 -0.14 -10.55 -6.60
CA ASP A 74 1.30 -10.31 -6.85
C ASP A 74 1.68 -8.82 -6.85
N VAL A 75 0.70 -7.92 -6.86
CA VAL A 75 0.96 -6.47 -6.73
C VAL A 75 1.34 -6.09 -5.30
N ILE A 76 0.89 -6.87 -4.31
CA ILE A 76 1.07 -6.56 -2.88
C ILE A 76 2.56 -6.48 -2.49
N PRO A 77 3.40 -7.50 -2.75
CA PRO A 77 4.82 -7.45 -2.45
C PRO A 77 5.51 -6.23 -3.06
N LYS A 78 5.29 -6.02 -4.36
CA LYS A 78 5.89 -4.91 -5.10
C LYS A 78 5.46 -3.54 -4.55
N SER A 79 4.16 -3.35 -4.32
CA SER A 79 3.64 -2.09 -3.78
C SER A 79 4.16 -1.79 -2.37
N THR A 80 4.35 -2.84 -1.55
CA THR A 80 4.92 -2.71 -0.22
C THR A 80 6.39 -2.28 -0.29
N ASP A 81 7.18 -2.87 -1.18
CA ASP A 81 8.59 -2.51 -1.35
C ASP A 81 8.76 -1.08 -1.91
N GLU A 82 7.89 -0.67 -2.83
CA GLU A 82 7.85 0.72 -3.32
C GLU A 82 7.49 1.70 -2.19
N PHE A 83 6.50 1.37 -1.35
CA PHE A 83 6.14 2.16 -0.17
C PHE A 83 7.31 2.31 0.78
N ILE A 84 7.97 1.22 1.17
CA ILE A 84 9.15 1.23 2.04
C ILE A 84 10.26 2.10 1.45
N SER A 85 10.53 1.97 0.14
CA SER A 85 11.54 2.79 -0.54
C SER A 85 11.23 4.28 -0.46
N LEU A 86 9.96 4.69 -0.59
CA LEU A 86 9.56 6.09 -0.47
C LEU A 86 9.64 6.61 0.96
N VAL A 87 9.25 5.79 1.94
CA VAL A 87 9.40 6.13 3.37
C VAL A 87 10.87 6.38 3.68
N ASN A 88 11.77 5.51 3.24
CA ASN A 88 13.21 5.64 3.49
C ASN A 88 13.83 6.88 2.82
N LYS A 89 13.30 7.32 1.69
CA LYS A 89 13.76 8.52 0.97
C LYS A 89 13.15 9.81 1.50
N PHE A 90 12.09 9.74 2.30
CA PHE A 90 11.26 10.88 2.64
C PHE A 90 12.06 12.02 3.31
N ASP A 91 12.98 11.71 4.22
CA ASP A 91 13.74 12.74 4.93
C ASP A 91 14.73 13.50 4.01
N SER A 92 15.20 12.89 2.93
CA SER A 92 16.10 13.51 1.94
C SER A 92 15.38 14.45 0.95
N LEU A 93 14.05 14.44 0.93
CA LEU A 93 13.26 15.26 0.02
C LEU A 93 13.23 16.73 0.48
N THR A 94 13.16 17.64 -0.48
CA THR A 94 12.85 19.06 -0.23
C THR A 94 11.44 19.22 0.33
N TYR A 95 11.13 20.36 0.96
CA TYR A 95 9.81 20.62 1.52
C TYR A 95 8.67 20.48 0.49
N LYS A 96 8.88 20.98 -0.74
CA LYS A 96 7.91 20.85 -1.83
C LYS A 96 7.70 19.39 -2.22
N GLU A 97 8.77 18.64 -2.41
CA GLU A 97 8.69 17.21 -2.75
C GLU A 97 8.00 16.39 -1.65
N LYS A 98 8.23 16.76 -0.37
CA LYS A 98 7.54 16.11 0.76
C LYS A 98 6.03 16.31 0.68
N ILE A 99 5.55 17.55 0.44
CA ILE A 99 4.12 17.84 0.30
C ILE A 99 3.52 17.14 -0.92
N ASP A 100 4.26 17.03 -2.02
CA ASP A 100 3.80 16.34 -3.22
C ASP A 100 3.87 14.81 -3.10
N SER A 101 4.52 14.27 -2.05
CA SER A 101 4.68 12.83 -1.83
C SER A 101 3.40 12.19 -1.26
N PRO A 102 3.01 10.99 -1.74
CA PRO A 102 1.96 10.19 -1.11
C PRO A 102 2.19 9.96 0.39
N ILE A 103 3.45 9.80 0.80
CA ILE A 103 3.83 9.55 2.20
C ILE A 103 3.36 10.68 3.12
N TRP A 104 3.54 11.94 2.70
CA TRP A 104 3.04 13.09 3.47
C TRP A 104 1.55 13.00 3.76
N HIS A 105 0.75 12.64 2.77
CA HIS A 105 -0.70 12.58 2.90
C HIS A 105 -1.19 11.37 3.69
N ILE A 106 -0.50 10.23 3.59
CA ILE A 106 -0.81 9.02 4.38
C ILE A 106 -0.58 9.26 5.87
N PHE A 107 0.50 9.97 6.24
CA PHE A 107 0.88 10.20 7.62
C PHE A 107 0.50 11.59 8.17
N ASN A 108 -0.18 12.43 7.38
CA ASN A 108 -0.46 13.83 7.72
C ASN A 108 0.82 14.59 8.12
N GLY A 109 1.91 14.38 7.38
CA GLY A 109 3.21 14.95 7.64
C GLY A 109 4.34 13.93 7.55
N LYS A 110 5.27 13.98 8.52
CA LYS A 110 6.41 13.07 8.56
C LYS A 110 5.96 11.65 8.98
N PRO A 111 6.43 10.59 8.28
CA PRO A 111 6.18 9.22 8.71
C PRO A 111 6.83 8.93 10.07
N SER A 112 6.17 8.11 10.88
CA SER A 112 6.70 7.64 12.16
C SER A 112 7.83 6.63 12.02
N MET A 113 7.91 5.95 10.88
CA MET A 113 8.92 4.94 10.56
C MET A 113 9.94 5.47 9.55
N GLN A 114 11.19 5.01 9.63
CA GLN A 114 12.31 5.42 8.77
C GLN A 114 13.36 4.31 8.69
N ASN A 115 14.19 4.36 7.65
CA ASN A 115 15.34 3.45 7.51
C ASN A 115 14.97 1.97 7.67
N ILE A 116 13.86 1.57 7.04
CA ILE A 116 13.42 0.18 7.02
C ILE A 116 14.33 -0.57 6.06
N SER A 117 15.19 -1.44 6.58
CA SER A 117 16.24 -2.11 5.81
C SER A 117 15.84 -3.50 5.30
N VAL A 118 14.55 -3.86 5.35
CA VAL A 118 14.03 -5.12 4.85
C VAL A 118 12.96 -4.87 3.80
N SER A 119 12.95 -5.72 2.76
CA SER A 119 11.90 -5.76 1.75
C SER A 119 10.90 -6.87 2.04
N TYR A 120 9.73 -6.80 1.41
CA TYR A 120 8.73 -7.86 1.46
C TYR A 120 9.31 -9.21 0.99
N ASN A 121 10.07 -9.19 -0.10
CA ASN A 121 10.68 -10.40 -0.65
C ASN A 121 11.74 -11.01 0.28
N ILE A 122 12.54 -10.20 0.96
CA ILE A 122 13.48 -10.70 1.97
C ILE A 122 12.72 -11.39 3.11
N LEU A 123 11.66 -10.75 3.61
CA LEU A 123 10.82 -11.33 4.66
C LEU A 123 10.15 -12.63 4.18
N LEU A 124 9.66 -12.66 2.95
CA LEU A 124 9.04 -13.85 2.37
C LEU A 124 10.03 -15.02 2.33
N ASN A 125 11.25 -14.78 1.88
CA ASN A 125 12.30 -15.81 1.88
C ASN A 125 12.65 -16.30 3.28
N LEU A 126 12.70 -15.41 4.27
CA LEU A 126 12.95 -15.76 5.66
C LEU A 126 11.82 -16.59 6.26
N VAL A 127 10.59 -16.22 5.97
CA VAL A 127 9.39 -16.94 6.42
C VAL A 127 9.34 -18.33 5.79
N SER A 128 9.50 -18.43 4.47
CA SER A 128 9.46 -19.71 3.74
C SER A 128 10.60 -20.66 4.15
N ALA A 129 11.76 -20.13 4.54
CA ALA A 129 12.89 -20.92 5.04
C ALA A 129 12.74 -21.33 6.51
N SER A 130 11.84 -20.69 7.24
CA SER A 130 11.61 -20.95 8.67
C SER A 130 10.55 -22.01 8.87
N THR A 131 10.85 -23.03 9.66
CA THR A 131 9.85 -24.00 10.15
C THR A 131 9.04 -23.45 11.32
N GLU A 132 9.41 -22.28 11.82
CA GLU A 132 8.83 -21.69 13.03
C GLU A 132 7.55 -20.90 12.73
N ASN A 133 6.55 -21.14 13.56
CA ASN A 133 5.25 -20.49 13.43
C ASN A 133 5.12 -19.17 14.19
N ASP A 134 6.11 -18.82 15.00
CA ASP A 134 6.08 -17.62 15.83
C ASP A 134 6.70 -16.39 15.10
N PRO A 135 5.94 -15.32 14.86
CA PRO A 135 6.46 -14.08 14.24
C PRO A 135 7.61 -13.43 15.02
N SER A 136 7.69 -13.65 16.35
CA SER A 136 8.76 -13.10 17.19
C SER A 136 10.12 -13.68 16.84
N ILE A 137 10.18 -14.97 16.51
CA ILE A 137 11.40 -15.66 16.08
C ILE A 137 11.89 -15.10 14.74
N ILE A 138 10.95 -14.86 13.81
CA ILE A 138 11.27 -14.23 12.52
C ILE A 138 11.81 -12.82 12.74
N LEU A 139 11.20 -12.06 13.65
CA LEU A 139 11.70 -10.72 14.01
C LEU A 139 13.13 -10.77 14.56
N ASP A 140 13.46 -11.79 15.36
CA ASP A 140 14.83 -11.96 15.88
C ASP A 140 15.82 -12.34 14.78
N PHE A 141 15.43 -13.12 13.78
CA PHE A 141 16.24 -13.33 12.58
C PHE A 141 16.43 -12.04 11.77
N VAL A 142 15.37 -11.25 11.61
CA VAL A 142 15.46 -9.94 10.96
C VAL A 142 16.42 -9.02 11.71
N LYS A 143 16.34 -8.94 13.03
CA LYS A 143 17.27 -8.17 13.87
C LYS A 143 18.73 -8.62 13.68
N LYS A 144 18.98 -9.93 13.59
CA LYS A 144 20.32 -10.47 13.33
C LYS A 144 20.83 -10.13 11.92
N TYR A 145 19.94 -10.10 10.94
CA TYR A 145 20.28 -9.82 9.55
C TYR A 145 20.51 -8.31 9.29
N VAL A 146 19.65 -7.47 9.84
CA VAL A 146 19.64 -6.01 9.58
C VAL A 146 20.47 -5.24 10.61
N GLY A 147 20.72 -5.84 11.77
CA GLY A 147 21.31 -5.18 12.93
C GLY A 147 20.26 -4.48 13.79
N ASN A 148 20.60 -3.31 14.33
CA ASN A 148 19.72 -2.61 15.26
C ASN A 148 18.49 -2.04 14.51
N ILE A 149 17.30 -2.46 14.93
CA ILE A 149 16.03 -1.92 14.41
C ILE A 149 15.59 -0.80 15.36
N GLU A 150 15.32 0.37 14.80
CA GLU A 150 14.79 1.50 15.55
C GLU A 150 13.41 1.13 16.14
N GLU A 151 13.17 1.50 17.41
CA GLU A 151 11.94 1.15 18.14
C GLU A 151 10.67 1.58 17.41
N GLN A 152 10.71 2.73 16.76
CA GLN A 152 9.61 3.27 15.96
C GLN A 152 9.21 2.39 14.78
N ASN A 153 10.11 1.50 14.30
CA ASN A 153 9.87 0.60 13.18
C ASN A 153 9.29 -0.76 13.62
N LEU A 154 9.37 -1.10 14.90
CA LEU A 154 9.00 -2.43 15.40
C LEU A 154 7.55 -2.77 15.12
N VAL A 155 6.62 -1.86 15.40
CA VAL A 155 5.17 -2.08 15.20
C VAL A 155 4.86 -2.36 13.73
N PHE A 156 5.45 -1.60 12.83
CA PHE A 156 5.28 -1.81 11.39
C PHE A 156 5.88 -3.15 10.94
N LEU A 157 7.10 -3.48 11.38
CA LEU A 157 7.78 -4.72 11.02
C LEU A 157 7.07 -5.96 11.54
N GLU A 158 6.59 -5.94 12.78
CA GLU A 158 5.78 -7.03 13.34
C GLU A 158 4.49 -7.25 12.54
N SER A 159 3.80 -6.15 12.19
CA SER A 159 2.63 -6.20 11.34
C SER A 159 2.97 -6.77 9.95
N LEU A 160 4.06 -6.30 9.34
CA LEU A 160 4.50 -6.76 8.03
C LEU A 160 4.90 -8.24 8.04
N ILE A 161 5.65 -8.72 9.04
CA ILE A 161 6.02 -10.13 9.19
C ILE A 161 4.78 -11.01 9.28
N ARG A 162 3.78 -10.60 10.06
CA ARG A 162 2.50 -11.32 10.16
C ARG A 162 1.78 -11.41 8.82
N CYS A 163 1.75 -10.32 8.09
CA CYS A 163 1.14 -10.26 6.76
C CYS A 163 1.88 -11.14 5.75
N VAL A 164 3.21 -11.08 5.71
CA VAL A 164 4.04 -11.92 4.84
C VAL A 164 3.85 -13.39 5.14
N LYS A 165 3.72 -13.76 6.41
CA LYS A 165 3.44 -15.13 6.81
C LYS A 165 2.08 -15.63 6.31
N ASN A 166 1.05 -14.79 6.39
CA ASN A 166 -0.25 -15.14 5.83
C ASN A 166 -0.16 -15.32 4.31
N PHE A 167 0.63 -14.47 3.64
CA PHE A 167 0.85 -14.58 2.20
C PHE A 167 1.56 -15.89 1.83
N ASP A 168 2.62 -16.25 2.55
CA ASP A 168 3.36 -17.49 2.33
C ASP A 168 2.45 -18.73 2.49
N ASN A 169 1.67 -18.76 3.57
CA ASN A 169 0.76 -19.87 3.86
C ASN A 169 -0.37 -20.04 2.82
N ASP A 170 -0.87 -18.95 2.25
CA ASP A 170 -2.06 -19.00 1.40
C ASP A 170 -1.75 -18.98 -0.11
N VAL A 171 -0.58 -18.43 -0.50
CA VAL A 171 -0.28 -18.11 -1.92
C VAL A 171 0.97 -18.82 -2.43
N SER A 172 1.94 -19.10 -1.56
CA SER A 172 3.24 -19.68 -1.96
C SER A 172 3.28 -21.21 -1.88
N GLN A 173 2.20 -21.87 -1.44
CA GLN A 173 2.09 -23.34 -1.35
C GLN A 173 1.55 -23.96 -2.63
#